data_71606d63f99d454108aee4ab25b8f217
#
_entry.id   71606d63f99d454108aee4ab25b8f217
#
_cell.length_a   1.000
_cell.length_b   1.000
_cell.length_c   1.000
_cell.angle_alpha   90.00
_cell.angle_beta   90.00
_cell.angle_gamma   90.00
#
_symmetry.space_group_name_H-M   'P 1'
#
loop_
_entity.id
_entity.type
_entity.pdbx_description
1 polymer ?
#
loop_
_entity_poly.entity_id
_entity_poly.type
_entity_poly.pdbx_seq_one_letter_code
_entity_poly.pdbx_strand_id
1 'polypeptide(L)'
;MNRRLIHLYRWLLGGIFLGAGINGYVVFFGYDPFIATSPEAMALFMFDYLLFIEKTLEVVCGILLLANQFVPLSIAILSPIVANIFLLHLFVDPTLLVAVMIVLFHGILLFHYRLCLMGLLVRKPAAPASLEK
;
A
#
# COMPACT_ATOMS: atom_id res chain seq x y z
N MET A 1 -8.19 7.91 -19.53
CA MET A 1 -8.23 6.50 -19.07
C MET A 1 -9.67 6.16 -18.68
N ASN A 2 -10.15 4.97 -19.05
CA ASN A 2 -11.54 4.57 -18.81
C ASN A 2 -11.80 4.44 -17.29
N ARG A 3 -12.89 5.04 -16.79
CA ARG A 3 -13.28 4.98 -15.35
C ARG A 3 -13.39 3.55 -14.83
N ARG A 4 -13.88 2.62 -15.66
CA ARG A 4 -14.00 1.20 -15.27
C ARG A 4 -12.63 0.54 -14.97
N LEU A 5 -11.61 0.88 -15.77
CA LEU A 5 -10.25 0.37 -15.55
C LEU A 5 -9.64 0.89 -14.24
N ILE A 6 -9.85 2.17 -13.90
CA ILE A 6 -9.38 2.73 -12.63
C ILE A 6 -10.04 2.04 -11.44
N HIS A 7 -11.36 1.81 -11.52
CA HIS A 7 -12.05 1.05 -10.48
C HIS A 7 -11.50 -0.37 -10.36
N LEU A 8 -11.21 -1.04 -11.48
CA LEU A 8 -10.63 -2.39 -11.47
C LEU A 8 -9.26 -2.39 -10.77
N TYR A 9 -8.33 -1.52 -11.16
CA TYR A 9 -7.00 -1.44 -10.54
C TYR A 9 -7.08 -1.12 -9.06
N ARG A 10 -7.97 -0.23 -8.66
CA ARG A 10 -8.22 0.11 -7.26
C ARG A 10 -8.74 -1.10 -6.47
N TRP A 11 -9.70 -1.85 -7.02
CA TRP A 11 -10.24 -3.05 -6.39
C TRP A 11 -9.19 -4.16 -6.27
N LEU A 12 -8.41 -4.38 -7.33
CA LEU A 12 -7.32 -5.36 -7.31
C LEU A 12 -6.27 -4.99 -6.25
N LEU A 13 -5.80 -3.75 -6.26
CA LEU A 13 -4.80 -3.29 -5.29
C LEU A 13 -5.35 -3.36 -3.85
N GLY A 14 -6.57 -2.90 -3.63
CA GLY A 14 -7.23 -2.95 -2.33
C GLY A 14 -7.41 -4.38 -1.83
N GLY A 15 -7.80 -5.31 -2.69
CA GLY A 15 -7.94 -6.73 -2.37
C GLY A 15 -6.60 -7.38 -2.02
N ILE A 16 -5.55 -7.09 -2.79
CA ILE A 16 -4.20 -7.59 -2.53
C ILE A 16 -3.71 -7.12 -1.14
N PHE A 17 -3.79 -5.82 -0.84
CA PHE A 17 -3.32 -5.31 0.44
C PHE A 17 -4.18 -5.76 1.62
N LEU A 18 -5.50 -5.84 1.45
CA LEU A 18 -6.36 -6.38 2.50
C LEU A 18 -6.01 -7.85 2.79
N GLY A 19 -5.83 -8.67 1.75
CA GLY A 19 -5.44 -10.07 1.90
C GLY A 19 -4.07 -10.24 2.54
N ALA A 20 -3.06 -9.47 2.09
CA ALA A 20 -1.72 -9.49 2.65
C ALA A 20 -1.70 -9.03 4.11
N GLY A 21 -2.43 -7.97 4.43
CA GLY A 21 -2.55 -7.47 5.80
C GLY A 21 -3.21 -8.48 6.74
N ILE A 22 -4.32 -9.12 6.33
CA ILE A 22 -4.97 -10.18 7.11
C ILE A 22 -4.02 -11.37 7.29
N ASN A 23 -3.33 -11.80 6.23
CA ASN A 23 -2.33 -12.87 6.30
C ASN A 23 -1.22 -12.55 7.32
N GLY A 24 -0.75 -11.28 7.34
CA GLY A 24 0.22 -10.84 8.32
C GLY A 24 -0.28 -10.88 9.76
N TYR A 25 -1.55 -10.56 10.01
CA TYR A 25 -2.15 -10.74 11.34
C TYR A 25 -2.26 -12.21 11.76
N VAL A 26 -2.56 -13.11 10.82
CA VAL A 26 -2.56 -14.56 11.09
C VAL A 26 -1.18 -14.99 11.60
N VAL A 27 -0.11 -14.55 10.93
CA VAL A 27 1.27 -14.80 11.37
C VAL A 27 1.58 -14.14 12.71
N PHE A 28 1.16 -12.88 12.91
CA PHE A 28 1.37 -12.15 14.16
C PHE A 28 0.78 -12.87 15.38
N PHE A 29 -0.37 -13.52 15.20
CA PHE A 29 -1.01 -14.33 16.25
C PHE A 29 -0.45 -15.76 16.36
N GLY A 30 0.61 -16.09 15.61
CA GLY A 30 1.29 -17.38 15.69
C GLY A 30 0.63 -18.52 14.92
N TYR A 31 -0.25 -18.19 13.97
CA TYR A 31 -0.85 -19.18 13.06
C TYR A 31 -0.07 -19.27 11.74
N ASP A 32 -0.21 -20.39 11.04
CA ASP A 32 0.38 -20.56 9.73
C ASP A 32 -0.26 -19.62 8.70
N PRO A 33 0.55 -18.94 7.86
CA PRO A 33 0.04 -18.05 6.84
C PRO A 33 -0.75 -18.81 5.76
N PHE A 34 -1.89 -18.26 5.34
CA PHE A 34 -2.66 -18.81 4.22
C PHE A 34 -2.15 -18.34 2.85
N ILE A 35 -1.37 -17.25 2.80
CA ILE A 35 -0.57 -16.84 1.65
C ILE A 35 0.88 -17.17 1.99
N ALA A 36 1.52 -18.02 1.17
CA ALA A 36 2.92 -18.37 1.36
C ALA A 36 3.80 -17.10 1.35
N THR A 37 4.61 -16.97 2.39
CA THR A 37 5.53 -15.83 2.56
C THR A 37 6.95 -16.40 2.62
N SER A 38 7.88 -15.79 1.88
CA SER A 38 9.27 -16.25 1.87
C SER A 38 9.94 -16.05 3.25
N PRO A 39 10.89 -16.92 3.63
CA PRO A 39 11.65 -16.72 4.87
C PRO A 39 12.36 -15.37 4.94
N GLU A 40 12.81 -14.87 3.80
CA GLU A 40 13.47 -13.58 3.66
C GLU A 40 12.51 -12.42 3.96
N ALA A 41 11.28 -12.49 3.46
CA ALA A 41 10.24 -11.51 3.79
C ALA A 41 9.88 -11.56 5.28
N MET A 42 9.82 -12.76 5.87
CA MET A 42 9.57 -12.92 7.30
C MET A 42 10.72 -12.40 8.16
N ALA A 43 11.98 -12.48 7.69
CA ALA A 43 13.14 -11.95 8.39
C ALA A 43 13.11 -10.42 8.55
N LEU A 44 12.43 -9.69 7.65
CA LEU A 44 12.22 -8.24 7.80
C LEU A 44 11.34 -7.89 9.01
N PHE A 45 10.51 -8.82 9.45
CA PHE A 45 9.56 -8.65 10.56
C PHE A 45 10.05 -9.31 11.85
N MET A 46 11.36 -9.31 12.09
CA MET A 46 11.93 -9.78 13.37
C MET A 46 11.39 -9.02 14.59
N PHE A 47 10.87 -7.80 14.37
CA PHE A 47 10.26 -6.99 15.41
C PHE A 47 8.74 -6.99 15.25
N ASP A 48 8.03 -7.55 16.19
CA ASP A 48 6.56 -7.67 16.18
C ASP A 48 5.84 -6.34 15.93
N TYR A 49 6.38 -5.23 16.45
CA TYR A 49 5.77 -3.91 16.26
C TYR A 49 5.80 -3.45 14.79
N LEU A 50 6.85 -3.78 14.02
CA LEU A 50 6.93 -3.45 12.60
C LEU A 50 5.90 -4.23 11.81
N LEU A 51 5.79 -5.52 12.06
CA LEU A 51 4.78 -6.38 11.46
C LEU A 51 3.37 -5.83 11.75
N PHE A 52 3.09 -5.53 13.02
CA PHE A 52 1.78 -5.00 13.43
C PHE A 52 1.44 -3.70 12.73
N ILE A 53 2.36 -2.70 12.71
CA ILE A 53 2.11 -1.39 12.09
C ILE A 53 1.94 -1.53 10.58
N GLU A 54 2.82 -2.25 9.89
CA GLU A 54 2.73 -2.43 8.44
C GLU A 54 1.43 -3.12 8.05
N LYS A 55 1.07 -4.21 8.74
CA LYS A 55 -0.17 -4.95 8.44
C LYS A 55 -1.42 -4.15 8.79
N THR A 56 -1.37 -3.30 9.81
CA THR A 56 -2.46 -2.36 10.09
C THR A 56 -2.65 -1.38 8.94
N LEU A 57 -1.56 -0.81 8.41
CA LEU A 57 -1.63 0.12 7.28
C LEU A 57 -2.15 -0.58 6.01
N GLU A 58 -1.71 -1.80 5.73
CA GLU A 58 -2.20 -2.60 4.60
C GLU A 58 -3.71 -2.87 4.70
N VAL A 59 -4.19 -3.30 5.87
CA VAL A 59 -5.63 -3.57 6.10
C VAL A 59 -6.45 -2.28 5.96
N VAL A 60 -6.07 -1.22 6.65
CA VAL A 60 -6.81 0.06 6.63
C VAL A 60 -6.83 0.64 5.22
N CYS A 61 -5.68 0.75 4.55
CA CYS A 61 -5.61 1.28 3.20
C CYS A 61 -6.33 0.35 2.19
N GLY A 62 -6.25 -0.97 2.36
CA GLY A 62 -6.98 -1.93 1.56
C GLY A 62 -8.49 -1.73 1.65
N ILE A 63 -9.04 -1.59 2.84
CA ILE A 63 -10.46 -1.29 3.07
C ILE A 63 -10.85 0.05 2.44
N LEU A 64 -10.05 1.11 2.65
CA LEU A 64 -10.32 2.44 2.09
C LEU A 64 -10.32 2.43 0.56
N LEU A 65 -9.38 1.69 -0.06
CA LEU A 65 -9.35 1.50 -1.51
C LEU A 65 -10.59 0.77 -2.00
N LEU A 66 -11.02 -0.31 -1.36
CA LEU A 66 -12.23 -1.06 -1.73
C LEU A 66 -13.47 -0.19 -1.57
N ALA A 67 -13.60 0.54 -0.47
CA ALA A 67 -14.71 1.45 -0.19
C ALA A 67 -14.73 2.71 -1.06
N ASN A 68 -13.70 2.96 -1.88
CA ASN A 68 -13.50 4.21 -2.63
C ASN A 68 -13.46 5.46 -1.75
N GLN A 69 -12.89 5.32 -0.55
CA GLN A 69 -12.73 6.38 0.44
C GLN A 69 -11.25 6.75 0.57
N PHE A 70 -10.94 8.03 0.68
CA PHE A 70 -9.57 8.53 0.90
C PHE A 70 -8.51 7.90 -0.04
N VAL A 71 -8.89 7.60 -1.30
CA VAL A 71 -8.03 6.89 -2.25
C VAL A 71 -6.65 7.56 -2.42
N PRO A 72 -6.53 8.89 -2.63
CA PRO A 72 -5.21 9.54 -2.73
C PRO A 72 -4.35 9.37 -1.47
N LEU A 73 -4.96 9.44 -0.29
CA LEU A 73 -4.26 9.23 0.99
C LEU A 73 -3.76 7.79 1.10
N SER A 74 -4.63 6.81 0.80
CA SER A 74 -4.27 5.39 0.88
C SER A 74 -3.11 5.04 -0.05
N ILE A 75 -3.12 5.50 -1.31
CA ILE A 75 -2.02 5.24 -2.23
C ILE A 75 -0.73 5.96 -1.82
N ALA A 76 -0.81 7.14 -1.20
CA ALA A 76 0.36 7.83 -0.67
C ALA A 76 0.99 7.04 0.51
N ILE A 77 0.17 6.56 1.45
CA ILE A 77 0.63 5.75 2.59
C ILE A 77 1.23 4.41 2.11
N LEU A 78 0.61 3.76 1.12
CA LEU A 78 1.09 2.50 0.57
C LEU A 78 2.36 2.63 -0.26
N SER A 79 2.73 3.84 -0.73
CA SER A 79 3.88 4.03 -1.61
C SER A 79 5.20 3.48 -1.04
N PRO A 80 5.60 3.76 0.22
CA PRO A 80 6.81 3.19 0.79
C PRO A 80 6.72 1.66 0.96
N ILE A 81 5.54 1.13 1.28
CA ILE A 81 5.32 -0.31 1.40
C ILE A 81 5.49 -0.99 0.03
N VAL A 82 4.88 -0.44 -1.02
CA VAL A 82 5.03 -0.93 -2.41
C VAL A 82 6.49 -0.89 -2.86
N ALA A 83 7.20 0.18 -2.55
CA ALA A 83 8.63 0.30 -2.86
C ALA A 83 9.44 -0.79 -2.13
N ASN A 84 9.17 -1.03 -0.85
CA ASN A 84 9.84 -2.08 -0.07
C ASN A 84 9.54 -3.48 -0.64
N ILE A 85 8.29 -3.79 -0.94
CA ILE A 85 7.89 -5.05 -1.57
C ILE A 85 8.63 -5.25 -2.89
N PHE A 86 8.70 -4.22 -3.73
CA PHE A 86 9.40 -4.32 -5.01
C PHE A 86 10.90 -4.57 -4.85
N LEU A 87 11.55 -3.84 -3.95
CA LEU A 87 13.00 -4.00 -3.69
C LEU A 87 13.31 -5.39 -3.11
N LEU A 88 12.49 -5.89 -2.18
CA LEU A 88 12.62 -7.23 -1.65
C LEU A 88 12.60 -8.29 -2.77
N HIS A 89 11.59 -8.23 -3.64
CA HIS A 89 11.46 -9.19 -4.74
C HIS A 89 12.52 -9.01 -5.83
N LEU A 90 13.05 -7.80 -5.99
CA LEU A 90 14.10 -7.52 -6.96
C LEU A 90 15.45 -8.09 -6.53
N PHE A 91 15.79 -8.01 -5.23
CA PHE A 91 17.13 -8.34 -4.74
C PHE A 91 17.20 -9.63 -3.95
N VAL A 92 16.11 -10.12 -3.41
CA VAL A 92 16.12 -11.19 -2.41
C VAL A 92 15.23 -12.36 -2.83
N ASP A 93 14.01 -12.11 -3.28
CA ASP A 93 13.01 -13.14 -3.61
C ASP A 93 12.76 -13.16 -5.13
N PRO A 94 12.95 -14.32 -5.82
CA PRO A 94 12.78 -14.40 -7.28
C PRO A 94 11.32 -14.28 -7.77
N THR A 95 10.32 -14.19 -6.89
CA THR A 95 8.90 -14.10 -7.28
C THR A 95 8.50 -12.69 -7.73
N LEU A 96 9.26 -12.13 -8.67
CA LEU A 96 9.17 -10.75 -9.14
C LEU A 96 7.82 -10.39 -9.79
N LEU A 97 7.09 -11.37 -10.36
CA LEU A 97 5.85 -11.10 -11.11
C LEU A 97 4.78 -10.38 -10.27
N VAL A 98 4.54 -10.84 -9.05
CA VAL A 98 3.54 -10.26 -8.14
C VAL A 98 3.93 -8.83 -7.75
N ALA A 99 5.19 -8.60 -7.42
CA ALA A 99 5.71 -7.29 -7.08
C ALA A 99 5.57 -6.29 -8.24
N VAL A 100 5.88 -6.71 -9.48
CA VAL A 100 5.71 -5.90 -10.68
C VAL A 100 4.24 -5.53 -10.90
N MET A 101 3.32 -6.48 -10.73
CA MET A 101 1.87 -6.21 -10.85
C MET A 101 1.42 -5.18 -9.82
N ILE A 102 1.84 -5.30 -8.56
CA ILE A 102 1.52 -4.33 -7.49
C ILE A 102 2.04 -2.93 -7.87
N VAL A 103 3.30 -2.83 -8.29
CA VAL A 103 3.92 -1.56 -8.73
C VAL A 103 3.16 -0.95 -9.90
N LEU A 104 2.76 -1.75 -10.90
CA LEU A 104 2.01 -1.26 -12.05
C LEU A 104 0.64 -0.73 -11.65
N PHE A 105 -0.13 -1.47 -10.86
CA PHE A 105 -1.45 -1.01 -10.41
C PHE A 105 -1.34 0.24 -9.54
N HIS A 106 -0.38 0.25 -8.63
CA HIS A 106 -0.10 1.40 -7.77
C HIS A 106 0.32 2.63 -8.59
N GLY A 107 1.25 2.47 -9.53
CA GLY A 107 1.73 3.54 -10.40
C GLY A 107 0.62 4.13 -11.28
N ILE A 108 -0.27 3.29 -11.81
CA ILE A 108 -1.44 3.74 -12.57
C ILE A 108 -2.35 4.61 -11.70
N LEU A 109 -2.61 4.20 -10.46
CA LEU A 109 -3.42 4.98 -9.52
C LEU A 109 -2.72 6.29 -9.12
N LEU A 110 -1.41 6.26 -8.83
CA LEU A 110 -0.62 7.46 -8.55
C LEU A 110 -0.72 8.47 -9.71
N PHE A 111 -0.55 7.99 -10.93
CA PHE A 111 -0.66 8.85 -12.11
C PHE A 111 -2.07 9.42 -12.30
N HIS A 112 -3.11 8.61 -12.06
CA HIS A 112 -4.50 9.05 -12.16
C HIS A 112 -4.85 10.11 -11.11
N TYR A 113 -4.43 9.90 -9.87
CA TYR A 113 -4.71 10.80 -8.74
C TYR A 113 -3.62 11.87 -8.51
N ARG A 114 -2.67 12.04 -9.45
CA ARG A 114 -1.52 12.95 -9.28
C ARG A 114 -1.90 14.37 -8.89
N LEU A 115 -3.00 14.91 -9.44
CA LEU A 115 -3.44 16.27 -9.12
C LEU A 115 -3.86 16.40 -7.64
N CYS A 116 -4.50 15.38 -7.09
CA CYS A 116 -4.83 15.35 -5.66
C CYS A 116 -3.58 15.24 -4.79
N LEU A 117 -2.55 14.53 -5.27
CA LEU A 117 -1.29 14.32 -4.55
C LEU A 117 -0.33 15.50 -4.64
N MET A 118 -0.45 16.35 -5.68
CA MET A 118 0.39 17.54 -5.84
C MET A 118 0.32 18.49 -4.64
N GLY A 119 -0.83 18.56 -3.95
CA GLY A 119 -0.97 19.31 -2.72
C GLY A 119 0.01 18.90 -1.60
N LEU A 120 0.44 17.64 -1.58
CA LEU A 120 1.45 17.13 -0.63
C LEU A 120 2.87 17.58 -0.96
N LEU A 121 3.12 18.02 -2.19
CA LEU A 121 4.43 18.44 -2.69
C LEU A 121 4.63 19.95 -2.63
N VAL A 122 3.70 20.69 -2.05
CA VAL A 122 3.79 22.16 -1.93
C VAL A 122 4.91 22.52 -0.97
N ARG A 123 5.93 23.22 -1.48
CA ARG A 123 7.12 23.61 -0.71
C ARG A 123 6.81 24.58 0.44
N LYS A 124 5.86 25.49 0.24
CA LYS A 124 5.42 26.45 1.25
C LYS A 124 3.89 26.47 1.26
N PRO A 125 3.25 25.74 2.15
CA PRO A 125 1.79 25.78 2.28
C PRO A 125 1.38 27.20 2.69
N ALA A 126 0.32 27.75 2.06
CA ALA A 126 -0.30 28.97 2.52
C ALA A 126 -0.93 28.70 3.90
N ALA A 127 -0.71 29.61 4.85
CA ALA A 127 -1.40 29.54 6.12
C ALA A 127 -2.92 29.62 5.87
N PRO A 128 -3.74 28.80 6.57
CA PRO A 128 -5.19 28.93 6.44
C PRO A 128 -5.61 30.33 6.89
N ALA A 129 -6.44 31.00 6.09
CA ALA A 129 -6.87 32.38 6.29
C ALA A 129 -7.54 32.65 7.68
N SER A 130 -7.91 31.58 8.40
CA SER A 130 -8.45 31.65 9.76
C SER A 130 -7.41 31.94 10.86
N LEU A 131 -6.11 31.87 10.55
CA LEU A 131 -5.02 32.11 11.51
C LEU A 131 -4.44 33.54 11.41
N GLU A 132 -4.94 34.37 10.50
CA GLU A 132 -4.52 35.77 10.34
C GLU A 132 -5.40 36.76 11.15
N LYS A 133 -6.05 36.32 12.24
CA LYS A 133 -6.80 37.20 13.16
C LYS A 133 -6.10 37.33 14.49
#